data_033d005799d34ee2d20e236c73da4c21
#
_entry.id   033d005799d34ee2d20e236c73da4c21
#
_cell.length_a   1.000
_cell.length_b   1.000
_cell.length_c   1.000
_cell.angle_alpha   90.00
_cell.angle_beta   90.00
_cell.angle_gamma   90.00
#
_symmetry.space_group_name_H-M   'P 1'
#
loop_
_entity.id
_entity.type
_entity.pdbx_description
1 polymer ?
#
loop_
_entity_poly.entity_id
_entity_poly.type
_entity_poly.pdbx_seq_one_letter_code
_entity_poly.pdbx_strand_id
1 'polypeptide(L)'
;MALNEDNLNEEKKSISFVEQFVEEDLQEGKNGGRIQTRFPPEPNGYLHIGHAKAICMDFGVADKYNGICNLRFDDTNPSKENNEYVENILQDIQWLGFKWGNIYYASDYFEKLWDFAIWMIKKGHAYIDEQTAEEIAAQKGTPTTPGTASPYRDRPVEENLKLFNQMNTPEAVEGSMVLRAKLDMANPNMHFRDPIIYRIIQTPHHRTGTKWHAYPMYDFAHGQSDYFEGVTHSICTLEFVPHRPLYDKFVDYLKEMDGTADNLNDNRPRQIEFNRLNLTYTVMSKRKLHTLVDEHLVNGWDDPRMPTLCGMRRRGYSPESIRMFIDSIGYTKFDALNDMALLEASVREDLNKKACRVSAVLNPVKLVITNYPDGQSEEMEAINNPENEADGSHTITFSKNLWIERDDFMEDAPKKFFRMTPGKEVRLKNAYIVKCTGCTKDENGNVIEIQAEYDPISKSGLEGANRKVKGTLHWVSADHCVKAEVREYDRLFCVENPSADDRDFRELLNPNSLHVDNNCYIEEYAATKKPGEYLQFQRIGYFMADLDSTEAKPVFNKTVGLKDAWAKQKKN
;
A
#
# COMPACT_ATOMS: atom_id res chain seq x y z
N MET A 1 -37.08 7.72 42.12
CA MET A 1 -36.41 8.55 41.13
C MET A 1 -34.95 8.19 41.20
N ALA A 2 -34.51 7.22 40.38
CA ALA A 2 -33.11 6.89 40.15
C ALA A 2 -32.83 7.31 38.72
N LEU A 3 -31.95 8.27 38.54
CA LEU A 3 -31.48 8.72 37.24
C LEU A 3 -30.40 7.72 36.76
N ASN A 4 -30.63 7.18 35.59
CA ASN A 4 -29.67 6.37 34.84
C ASN A 4 -28.42 7.22 34.55
N GLU A 5 -27.30 6.81 35.13
CA GLU A 5 -25.95 7.16 34.69
C GLU A 5 -25.40 6.05 33.77
N ASP A 6 -26.08 5.80 32.67
CA ASP A 6 -25.53 5.06 31.54
C ASP A 6 -25.19 6.08 30.45
N ASN A 7 -23.96 6.59 30.52
CA ASN A 7 -23.28 7.09 29.31
C ASN A 7 -21.89 7.60 29.67
N LEU A 8 -20.96 7.37 28.72
CA LEU A 8 -19.64 8.02 28.57
C LEU A 8 -18.44 7.18 29.05
N ASN A 9 -18.20 6.09 28.37
CA ASN A 9 -16.86 5.69 28.01
C ASN A 9 -16.77 5.55 26.47
N GLU A 10 -17.04 6.60 25.74
CA GLU A 10 -16.34 6.81 24.46
C GLU A 10 -14.90 7.13 24.84
N GLU A 11 -13.99 6.17 24.68
CA GLU A 11 -12.56 6.44 24.69
C GLU A 11 -12.32 7.57 23.70
N LYS A 12 -12.02 8.78 24.19
CA LYS A 12 -11.61 9.90 23.35
C LYS A 12 -10.37 9.44 22.59
N LYS A 13 -10.55 8.99 21.35
CA LYS A 13 -9.45 8.68 20.44
C LYS A 13 -8.56 9.93 20.41
N SER A 14 -7.30 9.80 20.81
CA SER A 14 -6.40 10.97 20.83
C SER A 14 -6.27 11.48 19.41
N ILE A 15 -6.53 12.76 19.21
CA ILE A 15 -6.36 13.39 17.89
C ILE A 15 -4.89 13.48 17.53
N SER A 16 -4.57 13.31 16.24
CA SER A 16 -3.21 13.50 15.74
C SER A 16 -2.78 14.97 15.84
N PHE A 17 -1.48 15.24 15.84
CA PHE A 17 -1.00 16.63 15.83
C PHE A 17 -1.43 17.42 14.59
N VAL A 18 -1.69 16.74 13.46
CA VAL A 18 -2.24 17.37 12.23
C VAL A 18 -3.65 17.84 12.49
N GLU A 19 -4.48 16.99 13.09
CA GLU A 19 -5.85 17.35 13.50
C GLU A 19 -5.87 18.48 14.54
N GLN A 20 -4.90 18.53 15.46
CA GLN A 20 -4.75 19.65 16.39
C GLN A 20 -4.57 20.97 15.65
N PHE A 21 -3.72 21.03 14.62
CA PHE A 21 -3.56 22.23 13.80
C PHE A 21 -4.84 22.62 13.06
N VAL A 22 -5.60 21.64 12.57
CA VAL A 22 -6.89 21.88 11.93
C VAL A 22 -7.88 22.48 12.93
N GLU A 23 -7.96 21.94 14.15
CA GLU A 23 -8.84 22.44 15.19
C GLU A 23 -8.46 23.84 15.67
N GLU A 24 -7.16 24.14 15.80
CA GLU A 24 -6.65 25.48 16.09
C GLU A 24 -7.09 26.49 15.01
N ASP A 25 -6.89 26.16 13.73
CA ASP A 25 -7.24 27.04 12.61
C ASP A 25 -8.76 27.26 12.49
N LEU A 26 -9.58 26.23 12.82
CA LEU A 26 -11.03 26.36 12.91
C LEU A 26 -11.46 27.28 14.06
N GLN A 27 -10.84 27.14 15.24
CA GLN A 27 -11.12 28.01 16.39
C GLN A 27 -10.75 29.48 16.12
N GLU A 28 -9.69 29.72 15.37
CA GLU A 28 -9.25 31.04 14.94
C GLU A 28 -10.09 31.60 13.77
N GLY A 29 -11.01 30.81 13.21
CA GLY A 29 -11.85 31.19 12.07
C GLY A 29 -11.08 31.36 10.75
N LYS A 30 -9.90 30.78 10.62
CA LYS A 30 -9.12 30.84 9.40
C LYS A 30 -9.88 30.23 8.22
N ASN A 31 -9.62 30.75 7.02
CA ASN A 31 -10.25 30.31 5.78
C ASN A 31 -11.79 30.26 5.84
N GLY A 32 -12.41 31.07 6.71
CA GLY A 32 -13.87 31.09 6.94
C GLY A 32 -14.42 29.78 7.51
N GLY A 33 -13.61 29.03 8.25
CA GLY A 33 -13.96 27.72 8.81
C GLY A 33 -14.01 26.57 7.79
N ARG A 34 -13.53 26.80 6.58
CA ARG A 34 -13.50 25.81 5.50
C ARG A 34 -12.29 24.90 5.64
N ILE A 35 -12.47 23.60 5.43
CA ILE A 35 -11.39 22.62 5.37
C ILE A 35 -11.32 22.05 3.94
N GLN A 36 -10.17 22.19 3.34
CA GLN A 36 -9.87 21.64 2.02
C GLN A 36 -8.44 21.14 2.00
N THR A 37 -8.29 19.85 1.78
CA THR A 37 -7.02 19.15 1.60
C THR A 37 -6.86 18.73 0.14
N ARG A 38 -5.72 18.14 -0.19
CA ARG A 38 -5.49 17.52 -1.48
C ARG A 38 -4.47 16.39 -1.38
N PHE A 39 -4.61 15.36 -2.20
CA PHE A 39 -3.58 14.37 -2.45
C PHE A 39 -2.93 14.68 -3.82
N PRO A 40 -1.61 15.02 -3.87
CA PRO A 40 -0.95 15.50 -5.09
C PRO A 40 0.04 14.49 -5.69
N PRO A 41 -0.40 13.33 -6.22
CA PRO A 41 0.54 12.36 -6.77
C PRO A 41 1.16 12.86 -8.09
N GLU A 42 2.46 12.59 -8.28
CA GLU A 42 3.07 12.66 -9.60
C GLU A 42 2.66 11.41 -10.40
N PRO A 43 2.14 11.55 -11.65
CA PRO A 43 1.73 10.42 -12.48
C PRO A 43 2.94 9.72 -13.15
N ASN A 44 3.92 9.30 -12.37
CA ASN A 44 5.20 8.74 -12.80
C ASN A 44 5.53 7.38 -12.16
N GLY A 45 4.52 6.66 -11.68
CA GLY A 45 4.65 5.32 -11.08
C GLY A 45 3.40 4.91 -10.32
N TYR A 46 3.36 3.65 -9.94
CA TYR A 46 2.28 3.08 -9.15
C TYR A 46 2.37 3.51 -7.68
N LEU A 47 1.20 3.63 -7.03
CA LEU A 47 1.15 3.93 -5.61
C LEU A 47 1.63 2.73 -4.78
N HIS A 48 2.29 3.02 -3.67
CA HIS A 48 2.69 2.02 -2.69
C HIS A 48 2.11 2.36 -1.31
N ILE A 49 2.26 1.46 -0.33
CA ILE A 49 1.68 1.63 1.00
C ILE A 49 2.11 2.92 1.71
N GLY A 50 3.27 3.48 1.37
CA GLY A 50 3.68 4.81 1.85
C GLY A 50 2.72 5.92 1.40
N HIS A 51 2.21 5.84 0.16
CA HIS A 51 1.19 6.76 -0.34
C HIS A 51 -0.17 6.53 0.34
N ALA A 52 -0.51 5.28 0.70
CA ALA A 52 -1.74 5.01 1.43
C ALA A 52 -1.80 5.77 2.76
N LYS A 53 -0.65 5.96 3.44
CA LYS A 53 -0.59 6.75 4.67
C LYS A 53 -0.93 8.23 4.42
N ALA A 54 -0.44 8.82 3.33
CA ALA A 54 -0.79 10.18 2.93
C ALA A 54 -2.27 10.29 2.53
N ILE A 55 -2.76 9.34 1.71
CA ILE A 55 -4.18 9.29 1.31
C ILE A 55 -5.08 9.22 2.55
N CYS A 56 -4.81 8.33 3.50
CA CYS A 56 -5.60 8.22 4.73
C CYS A 56 -5.60 9.51 5.55
N MET A 57 -4.49 10.26 5.57
CA MET A 57 -4.42 11.55 6.25
C MET A 57 -5.20 12.63 5.50
N ASP A 58 -4.91 12.82 4.22
CA ASP A 58 -5.49 13.90 3.41
C ASP A 58 -7.01 13.77 3.32
N PHE A 59 -7.50 12.58 2.98
CA PHE A 59 -8.93 12.28 2.89
C PHE A 59 -9.59 12.18 4.28
N GLY A 60 -8.91 11.54 5.23
CA GLY A 60 -9.44 11.35 6.58
C GLY A 60 -9.67 12.67 7.33
N VAL A 61 -8.77 13.65 7.17
CA VAL A 61 -8.95 15.01 7.71
C VAL A 61 -10.15 15.68 7.06
N ALA A 62 -10.26 15.63 5.74
CA ALA A 62 -11.39 16.21 5.03
C ALA A 62 -12.72 15.60 5.51
N ASP A 63 -12.81 14.27 5.53
CA ASP A 63 -14.03 13.56 5.96
C ASP A 63 -14.41 13.89 7.41
N LYS A 64 -13.43 13.88 8.32
CA LYS A 64 -13.66 14.14 9.75
C LYS A 64 -14.22 15.54 10.05
N TYR A 65 -13.76 16.53 9.30
CA TYR A 65 -14.14 17.94 9.51
C TYR A 65 -15.14 18.46 8.46
N ASN A 66 -15.87 17.55 7.78
CA ASN A 66 -16.86 17.87 6.74
C ASN A 66 -16.31 18.79 5.64
N GLY A 67 -15.05 18.58 5.28
CA GLY A 67 -14.35 19.30 4.26
C GLY A 67 -14.33 18.56 2.93
N ILE A 68 -13.41 18.96 2.04
CA ILE A 68 -13.22 18.36 0.72
C ILE A 68 -11.75 17.98 0.56
N CYS A 69 -11.48 16.76 0.09
CA CYS A 69 -10.16 16.39 -0.41
C CYS A 69 -10.18 16.32 -1.93
N ASN A 70 -9.34 17.11 -2.59
CA ASN A 70 -9.18 17.06 -4.05
C ASN A 70 -8.01 16.15 -4.44
N LEU A 71 -8.06 15.66 -5.66
CA LEU A 71 -6.95 14.96 -6.28
C LEU A 71 -6.30 15.90 -7.29
N ARG A 72 -5.00 16.17 -7.14
CA ARG A 72 -4.24 16.97 -8.11
C ARG A 72 -3.05 16.18 -8.62
N PHE A 73 -3.06 15.86 -9.90
CA PHE A 73 -1.87 15.31 -10.55
C PHE A 73 -0.80 16.40 -10.72
N ASP A 74 0.36 16.16 -10.10
CA ASP A 74 1.51 17.06 -10.22
C ASP A 74 2.30 16.70 -11.47
N ASP A 75 1.77 17.13 -12.62
CA ASP A 75 2.26 16.82 -13.95
C ASP A 75 3.17 17.95 -14.49
N THR A 76 4.19 18.33 -13.73
CA THR A 76 5.15 19.38 -14.11
C THR A 76 6.38 18.86 -14.86
N ASN A 77 6.52 17.54 -15.04
CA ASN A 77 7.66 16.90 -15.68
C ASN A 77 7.26 15.98 -16.83
N PRO A 78 7.16 16.49 -18.08
CA PRO A 78 6.67 15.72 -19.21
C PRO A 78 7.47 14.47 -19.57
N SER A 79 8.73 14.37 -19.10
CA SER A 79 9.61 13.25 -19.46
C SER A 79 9.29 11.94 -18.72
N LYS A 80 8.42 11.95 -17.71
CA LYS A 80 8.19 10.80 -16.81
C LYS A 80 6.73 10.41 -16.64
N GLU A 81 5.80 11.16 -17.20
CA GLU A 81 4.38 11.07 -16.92
C GLU A 81 3.67 10.19 -17.95
N ASN A 82 2.71 9.35 -17.48
CA ASN A 82 1.95 8.45 -18.33
C ASN A 82 0.50 8.32 -17.84
N ASN A 83 -0.44 8.25 -18.77
CA ASN A 83 -1.87 8.04 -18.49
C ASN A 83 -2.15 6.73 -17.78
N GLU A 84 -1.38 5.68 -18.01
CA GLU A 84 -1.48 4.40 -17.29
C GLU A 84 -1.36 4.61 -15.77
N TYR A 85 -0.42 5.44 -15.33
CA TYR A 85 -0.25 5.75 -13.90
C TYR A 85 -1.42 6.55 -13.34
N VAL A 86 -1.98 7.48 -14.13
CA VAL A 86 -3.18 8.25 -13.73
C VAL A 86 -4.34 7.30 -13.44
N GLU A 87 -4.65 6.38 -14.36
CA GLU A 87 -5.74 5.41 -14.21
C GLU A 87 -5.55 4.51 -12.99
N ASN A 88 -4.32 4.02 -12.78
CA ASN A 88 -4.02 3.16 -11.63
C ASN A 88 -4.13 3.91 -10.29
N ILE A 89 -3.66 5.17 -10.23
CA ILE A 89 -3.80 6.02 -9.05
C ILE A 89 -5.28 6.21 -8.68
N LEU A 90 -6.14 6.48 -9.67
CA LEU A 90 -7.58 6.61 -9.46
C LEU A 90 -8.19 5.32 -8.89
N GLN A 91 -7.84 4.17 -9.48
CA GLN A 91 -8.31 2.86 -9.01
C GLN A 91 -7.87 2.58 -7.57
N ASP A 92 -6.62 2.86 -7.23
CA ASP A 92 -6.06 2.59 -5.90
C ASP A 92 -6.71 3.45 -4.82
N ILE A 93 -6.99 4.73 -5.09
CA ILE A 93 -7.70 5.63 -4.15
C ILE A 93 -9.13 5.13 -3.93
N GLN A 94 -9.85 4.77 -5.01
CA GLN A 94 -11.20 4.21 -4.91
C GLN A 94 -11.21 2.88 -4.17
N TRP A 95 -10.24 2.02 -4.43
CA TRP A 95 -10.10 0.75 -3.73
C TRP A 95 -9.84 0.94 -2.23
N LEU A 96 -9.06 1.94 -1.84
CA LEU A 96 -8.89 2.31 -0.43
C LEU A 96 -10.18 2.85 0.22
N GLY A 97 -11.25 3.06 -0.55
CA GLY A 97 -12.56 3.49 -0.08
C GLY A 97 -12.75 5.01 -0.02
N PHE A 98 -11.87 5.78 -0.63
CA PHE A 98 -11.94 7.24 -0.65
C PHE A 98 -12.56 7.79 -1.95
N LYS A 99 -13.17 8.97 -1.83
CA LYS A 99 -13.75 9.74 -2.94
C LYS A 99 -13.18 11.15 -2.90
N TRP A 100 -12.69 11.60 -4.04
CA TRP A 100 -12.22 12.98 -4.18
C TRP A 100 -13.35 13.94 -4.54
N GLY A 101 -13.16 15.22 -4.21
CA GLY A 101 -14.08 16.28 -4.61
C GLY A 101 -13.92 16.63 -6.09
N ASN A 102 -12.74 17.11 -6.46
CA ASN A 102 -12.39 17.47 -7.84
C ASN A 102 -11.08 16.82 -8.25
N ILE A 103 -10.85 16.70 -9.55
CA ILE A 103 -9.58 16.32 -10.14
C ILE A 103 -8.99 17.57 -10.83
N TYR A 104 -7.75 17.88 -10.48
CA TYR A 104 -6.95 18.94 -11.06
C TYR A 104 -5.61 18.41 -11.56
N TYR A 105 -4.96 19.18 -12.41
CA TYR A 105 -3.62 18.94 -12.89
C TYR A 105 -2.79 20.21 -12.72
N ALA A 106 -1.51 20.09 -12.37
CA ALA A 106 -0.62 21.24 -12.31
C ALA A 106 -0.55 21.95 -13.67
N SER A 107 -0.66 21.20 -14.77
CA SER A 107 -0.72 21.72 -16.12
C SER A 107 -1.94 22.60 -16.43
N ASP A 108 -3.04 22.51 -15.65
CA ASP A 108 -4.19 23.41 -15.76
C ASP A 108 -3.84 24.85 -15.38
N TYR A 109 -2.76 25.03 -14.61
CA TYR A 109 -2.30 26.32 -14.09
C TYR A 109 -1.05 26.87 -14.77
N PHE A 110 -0.53 26.24 -15.82
CA PHE A 110 0.72 26.68 -16.47
C PHE A 110 0.68 28.12 -16.94
N GLU A 111 -0.46 28.60 -17.44
CA GLU A 111 -0.61 30.02 -17.82
C GLU A 111 -0.52 30.96 -16.61
N LYS A 112 -1.21 30.62 -15.51
CA LYS A 112 -1.17 31.40 -14.27
C LYS A 112 0.22 31.41 -13.64
N LEU A 113 0.90 30.26 -13.67
CA LEU A 113 2.28 30.12 -13.18
C LEU A 113 3.26 30.94 -14.04
N TRP A 114 3.04 30.98 -15.36
CA TRP A 114 3.81 31.78 -16.27
C TRP A 114 3.63 33.28 -15.99
N ASP A 115 2.40 33.74 -15.84
CA ASP A 115 2.08 35.12 -15.49
C ASP A 115 2.68 35.53 -14.15
N PHE A 116 2.64 34.63 -13.17
CA PHE A 116 3.27 34.87 -11.88
C PHE A 116 4.80 34.98 -12.00
N ALA A 117 5.44 34.13 -12.80
CA ALA A 117 6.88 34.24 -13.06
C ALA A 117 7.25 35.59 -13.76
N ILE A 118 6.43 36.03 -14.72
CA ILE A 118 6.57 37.37 -15.36
C ILE A 118 6.45 38.48 -14.30
N TRP A 119 5.47 38.39 -13.40
CA TRP A 119 5.32 39.37 -12.32
C TRP A 119 6.56 39.38 -11.40
N MET A 120 7.09 38.20 -11.02
CA MET A 120 8.31 38.12 -10.22
C MET A 120 9.51 38.77 -10.92
N ILE A 121 9.69 38.56 -12.22
CA ILE A 121 10.75 39.22 -13.01
C ILE A 121 10.58 40.74 -12.97
N LYS A 122 9.36 41.25 -13.22
CA LYS A 122 9.04 42.69 -13.22
C LYS A 122 9.30 43.35 -11.87
N LYS A 123 9.10 42.60 -10.77
CA LYS A 123 9.39 43.07 -9.41
C LYS A 123 10.86 42.88 -9.01
N GLY A 124 11.69 42.29 -9.84
CA GLY A 124 13.09 41.98 -9.51
C GLY A 124 13.27 40.82 -8.54
N HIS A 125 12.26 39.96 -8.42
CA HIS A 125 12.29 38.76 -7.59
C HIS A 125 12.75 37.50 -8.34
N ALA A 126 13.03 37.58 -9.64
CA ALA A 126 13.53 36.48 -10.44
C ALA A 126 14.45 36.99 -11.56
N TYR A 127 15.36 36.15 -11.99
CA TYR A 127 16.31 36.46 -13.09
C TYR A 127 16.64 35.19 -13.88
N ILE A 128 17.04 35.37 -15.15
CA ILE A 128 17.54 34.29 -16.00
C ILE A 128 19.02 34.07 -15.74
N ASP A 129 19.37 32.80 -15.51
CA ASP A 129 20.73 32.35 -15.31
C ASP A 129 21.13 31.39 -16.44
N GLU A 130 22.23 31.72 -17.12
CA GLU A 130 22.77 30.94 -18.25
C GLU A 130 23.97 30.07 -17.84
N GLN A 131 24.15 29.88 -16.54
CA GLN A 131 25.15 28.97 -16.00
C GLN A 131 24.71 27.51 -16.13
N THR A 132 25.68 26.60 -16.20
CA THR A 132 25.44 25.18 -16.18
C THR A 132 24.93 24.70 -14.80
N ALA A 133 24.35 23.52 -14.75
CA ALA A 133 23.89 22.93 -13.49
C ALA A 133 25.04 22.75 -12.47
N GLU A 134 26.23 22.41 -12.95
CA GLU A 134 27.45 22.26 -12.13
C GLU A 134 27.90 23.59 -11.54
N GLU A 135 27.91 24.66 -12.33
CA GLU A 135 28.26 26.01 -11.88
C GLU A 135 27.27 26.53 -10.83
N ILE A 136 25.96 26.35 -11.06
CA ILE A 136 24.90 26.69 -10.11
C ILE A 136 25.06 25.89 -8.82
N ALA A 137 25.33 24.59 -8.90
CA ALA A 137 25.54 23.74 -7.73
C ALA A 137 26.79 24.18 -6.93
N ALA A 138 27.89 24.48 -7.59
CA ALA A 138 29.11 24.95 -6.96
C ALA A 138 28.91 26.29 -6.22
N GLN A 139 28.10 27.19 -6.78
CA GLN A 139 27.80 28.49 -6.17
C GLN A 139 26.88 28.42 -4.96
N LYS A 140 26.09 27.35 -4.80
CA LYS A 140 25.17 27.23 -3.65
C LYS A 140 25.89 27.19 -2.30
N GLY A 141 27.19 26.83 -2.25
CA GLY A 141 27.94 26.66 -1.01
C GLY A 141 27.52 25.43 -0.23
N THR A 142 27.60 25.49 1.10
CA THR A 142 27.19 24.42 2.02
C THR A 142 26.24 24.97 3.10
N PRO A 143 25.57 24.14 3.90
CA PRO A 143 24.74 24.66 4.99
C PRO A 143 25.48 25.61 5.96
N THR A 144 26.81 25.48 6.08
CA THR A 144 27.66 26.26 6.97
C THR A 144 28.45 27.37 6.26
N THR A 145 28.50 27.38 4.92
CA THR A 145 29.14 28.41 4.12
C THR A 145 28.16 29.07 3.17
N PRO A 146 28.06 30.41 3.17
CA PRO A 146 27.19 31.13 2.22
C PRO A 146 27.48 30.75 0.76
N GLY A 147 26.43 30.83 -0.06
CA GLY A 147 26.59 30.76 -1.50
C GLY A 147 27.12 32.07 -2.08
N THR A 148 27.53 32.02 -3.34
CA THR A 148 27.96 33.18 -4.12
C THR A 148 26.89 33.55 -5.16
N ALA A 149 26.70 34.85 -5.41
CA ALA A 149 25.75 35.32 -6.39
C ALA A 149 26.15 34.94 -7.82
N SER A 150 25.17 34.60 -8.66
CA SER A 150 25.37 34.42 -10.10
C SER A 150 25.78 35.73 -10.74
N PRO A 151 26.66 35.74 -11.78
CA PRO A 151 26.97 36.91 -12.56
C PRO A 151 25.74 37.50 -13.27
N TYR A 152 24.69 36.74 -13.44
CA TYR A 152 23.44 37.15 -14.11
C TYR A 152 22.38 37.68 -13.13
N ARG A 153 22.64 37.67 -11.83
CA ARG A 153 21.65 37.98 -10.77
C ARG A 153 21.10 39.42 -10.87
N ASP A 154 21.88 40.35 -11.38
CA ASP A 154 21.51 41.75 -11.48
C ASP A 154 21.23 42.19 -12.93
N ARG A 155 20.92 41.25 -13.82
CA ARG A 155 20.52 41.51 -15.20
C ARG A 155 19.27 42.40 -15.27
N PRO A 156 19.17 43.36 -16.23
CA PRO A 156 18.02 44.22 -16.39
C PRO A 156 16.70 43.42 -16.57
N VAL A 157 15.60 43.98 -16.06
CA VAL A 157 14.27 43.36 -16.14
C VAL A 157 13.84 43.06 -17.57
N GLU A 158 14.06 43.99 -18.48
CA GLU A 158 13.68 43.86 -19.92
C GLU A 158 14.43 42.69 -20.58
N GLU A 159 15.69 42.51 -20.27
CA GLU A 159 16.51 41.40 -20.77
C GLU A 159 16.04 40.07 -20.20
N ASN A 160 15.78 40.01 -18.89
CA ASN A 160 15.22 38.81 -18.25
C ASN A 160 13.87 38.42 -18.88
N LEU A 161 12.96 39.37 -19.12
CA LEU A 161 11.67 39.10 -19.76
C LEU A 161 11.84 38.58 -21.21
N LYS A 162 12.78 39.16 -21.97
CA LYS A 162 13.08 38.68 -23.33
C LYS A 162 13.58 37.23 -23.30
N LEU A 163 14.54 36.92 -22.45
CA LEU A 163 15.12 35.58 -22.32
C LEU A 163 14.10 34.57 -21.80
N PHE A 164 13.27 34.95 -20.81
CA PHE A 164 12.22 34.08 -20.30
C PHE A 164 11.21 33.68 -21.40
N ASN A 165 10.80 34.62 -22.23
CA ASN A 165 9.96 34.30 -23.40
C ASN A 165 10.67 33.37 -24.40
N GLN A 166 11.99 33.53 -24.60
CA GLN A 166 12.78 32.63 -25.45
C GLN A 166 12.86 31.20 -24.90
N MET A 167 12.83 31.01 -23.57
CA MET A 167 12.78 29.67 -22.99
C MET A 167 11.57 28.84 -23.45
N ASN A 168 10.45 29.51 -23.79
CA ASN A 168 9.23 28.84 -24.22
C ASN A 168 9.08 28.77 -25.73
N THR A 169 10.16 28.54 -26.46
CA THR A 169 10.16 28.36 -27.90
C THR A 169 10.72 27.02 -28.32
N PRO A 170 10.35 26.50 -29.52
CA PRO A 170 10.89 25.23 -30.01
C PRO A 170 12.42 25.25 -30.21
N GLU A 171 13.01 26.44 -30.39
CA GLU A 171 14.44 26.64 -30.62
C GLU A 171 15.24 26.68 -29.29
N ALA A 172 14.56 26.76 -28.16
CA ALA A 172 15.22 26.79 -26.85
C ALA A 172 15.99 25.48 -26.57
N VAL A 173 17.24 25.60 -26.17
CA VAL A 173 18.09 24.43 -25.91
C VAL A 173 17.99 24.03 -24.44
N GLU A 174 17.71 22.75 -24.17
CA GLU A 174 17.70 22.23 -22.81
C GLU A 174 19.04 22.47 -22.09
N GLY A 175 18.98 22.96 -20.87
CA GLY A 175 20.16 23.26 -20.06
C GLY A 175 20.90 24.56 -20.40
N SER A 176 20.46 25.31 -21.44
CA SER A 176 21.11 26.57 -21.83
C SER A 176 20.84 27.73 -20.89
N MET A 177 19.66 27.73 -20.24
CA MET A 177 19.27 28.76 -19.29
C MET A 177 18.14 28.25 -18.38
N VAL A 178 18.02 28.85 -17.20
CA VAL A 178 16.97 28.59 -16.21
C VAL A 178 16.47 29.91 -15.63
N LEU A 179 15.21 29.95 -15.17
CA LEU A 179 14.74 31.06 -14.34
C LEU A 179 14.98 30.72 -12.87
N ARG A 180 15.63 31.63 -12.13
CA ARG A 180 15.89 31.51 -10.70
C ARG A 180 15.16 32.59 -9.90
N ALA A 181 14.60 32.22 -8.76
CA ALA A 181 14.13 33.21 -7.80
C ALA A 181 15.31 33.94 -7.15
N LYS A 182 15.19 35.25 -6.93
CA LYS A 182 16.21 36.09 -6.30
C LYS A 182 15.91 36.19 -4.81
N LEU A 183 16.53 35.29 -4.04
CA LEU A 183 16.35 35.17 -2.59
C LEU A 183 17.68 35.37 -1.83
N ASP A 184 17.85 34.78 -0.67
CA ASP A 184 19.02 34.96 0.18
C ASP A 184 20.06 33.85 -0.03
N MET A 185 21.18 34.20 -0.68
CA MET A 185 22.32 33.31 -0.92
C MET A 185 23.11 32.92 0.36
N ALA A 186 22.90 33.62 1.48
CA ALA A 186 23.52 33.31 2.76
C ALA A 186 22.61 32.46 3.68
N ASN A 187 21.37 32.19 3.26
CA ASN A 187 20.42 31.41 4.07
C ASN A 187 20.97 30.02 4.41
N PRO A 188 20.91 29.56 5.67
CA PRO A 188 21.34 28.20 6.03
C PRO A 188 20.50 27.12 5.35
N ASN A 189 19.25 27.41 4.98
CA ASN A 189 18.42 26.53 4.16
C ASN A 189 18.82 26.64 2.70
N MET A 190 19.45 25.59 2.17
CA MET A 190 19.94 25.52 0.79
C MET A 190 18.83 25.66 -0.28
N HIS A 191 17.58 25.31 0.05
CA HIS A 191 16.42 25.49 -0.84
C HIS A 191 16.07 26.96 -1.04
N PHE A 192 16.51 27.85 -0.14
CA PHE A 192 16.23 29.28 -0.17
C PHE A 192 17.32 30.10 -0.89
N ARG A 193 18.39 29.43 -1.41
CA ARG A 193 19.50 30.08 -2.11
C ARG A 193 19.26 30.14 -3.62
N ASP A 194 18.59 31.19 -4.08
CA ASP A 194 18.24 31.43 -5.47
C ASP A 194 17.82 30.13 -6.20
N PRO A 195 16.70 29.49 -5.82
CA PRO A 195 16.27 28.23 -6.41
C PRO A 195 15.87 28.40 -7.88
N ILE A 196 16.08 27.33 -8.66
CA ILE A 196 15.56 27.26 -10.03
C ILE A 196 14.03 27.10 -9.93
N ILE A 197 13.27 27.93 -10.67
CA ILE A 197 11.82 27.91 -10.69
C ILE A 197 11.23 27.54 -12.06
N TYR A 198 11.98 27.71 -13.17
CA TYR A 198 11.66 27.21 -14.50
C TYR A 198 12.88 26.63 -15.20
N ARG A 199 12.65 25.61 -16.01
CA ARG A 199 13.64 24.94 -16.86
C ARG A 199 13.09 24.66 -18.25
N ILE A 200 13.96 24.46 -19.25
CA ILE A 200 13.60 24.07 -20.61
C ILE A 200 13.52 22.55 -20.71
N ILE A 201 12.43 22.01 -21.24
CA ILE A 201 12.24 20.61 -21.59
C ILE A 201 11.52 20.54 -22.93
N GLN A 202 12.10 19.85 -23.93
CA GLN A 202 11.54 19.73 -25.27
C GLN A 202 10.61 18.53 -25.46
N THR A 203 10.55 17.62 -24.49
CA THR A 203 9.62 16.49 -24.51
C THR A 203 8.16 16.99 -24.51
N PRO A 204 7.30 16.55 -25.45
CA PRO A 204 5.89 16.93 -25.44
C PRO A 204 5.19 16.49 -24.16
N HIS A 205 4.39 17.36 -23.58
CA HIS A 205 3.62 17.07 -22.37
C HIS A 205 2.38 16.23 -22.68
N HIS A 206 2.06 15.25 -21.84
CA HIS A 206 0.96 14.29 -22.07
C HIS A 206 -0.42 14.94 -22.24
N ARG A 207 -0.66 16.14 -21.66
CA ARG A 207 -1.93 16.88 -21.79
C ARG A 207 -1.84 18.11 -22.66
N THR A 208 -0.75 18.90 -22.57
CA THR A 208 -0.63 20.18 -23.28
C THR A 208 0.15 20.07 -24.58
N GLY A 209 0.68 18.88 -24.91
CA GLY A 209 1.43 18.64 -26.14
C GLY A 209 2.69 19.51 -26.23
N THR A 210 2.86 20.23 -27.37
CA THR A 210 4.00 21.09 -27.65
C THR A 210 3.74 22.57 -27.38
N LYS A 211 2.70 22.89 -26.57
CA LYS A 211 2.38 24.28 -26.22
C LYS A 211 3.46 24.92 -25.35
N TRP A 212 4.09 24.14 -24.50
CA TRP A 212 5.11 24.59 -23.57
C TRP A 212 6.46 23.93 -23.85
N HIS A 213 7.53 24.70 -23.67
CA HIS A 213 8.92 24.29 -23.74
C HIS A 213 9.68 24.69 -22.47
N ALA A 214 9.13 25.64 -21.69
CA ALA A 214 9.58 25.99 -20.36
C ALA A 214 8.58 25.46 -19.31
N TYR A 215 9.06 24.71 -18.36
CA TYR A 215 8.24 24.05 -17.33
C TYR A 215 8.62 24.51 -15.94
N PRO A 216 7.62 24.75 -15.06
CA PRO A 216 7.89 25.12 -13.68
C PRO A 216 8.53 23.95 -12.92
N MET A 217 9.37 24.28 -11.95
CA MET A 217 9.86 23.31 -10.98
C MET A 217 8.78 23.02 -9.94
N TYR A 218 8.85 21.82 -9.33
CA TYR A 218 7.92 21.38 -8.29
C TYR A 218 7.72 22.43 -7.18
N ASP A 219 8.81 22.94 -6.60
CA ASP A 219 8.75 23.91 -5.48
C ASP A 219 8.08 25.23 -5.89
N PHE A 220 8.08 25.56 -7.16
CA PHE A 220 7.38 26.74 -7.68
C PHE A 220 5.90 26.45 -7.97
N ALA A 221 5.57 25.31 -8.56
CA ALA A 221 4.21 25.00 -9.00
C ALA A 221 3.30 24.61 -7.82
N HIS A 222 3.84 23.88 -6.82
CA HIS A 222 3.07 23.21 -5.81
C HIS A 222 2.27 24.16 -4.89
N GLY A 223 2.92 25.14 -4.27
CA GLY A 223 2.27 26.10 -3.38
C GLY A 223 1.26 27.00 -4.07
N GLN A 224 1.58 27.40 -5.32
CA GLN A 224 0.70 28.22 -6.16
C GLN A 224 -0.54 27.45 -6.59
N SER A 225 -0.40 26.16 -6.95
CA SER A 225 -1.54 25.30 -7.26
C SER A 225 -2.45 25.14 -6.03
N ASP A 226 -1.89 24.95 -4.84
CA ASP A 226 -2.65 24.92 -3.59
C ASP A 226 -3.44 26.23 -3.41
N TYR A 227 -2.82 27.39 -3.66
CA TYR A 227 -3.47 28.69 -3.58
C TYR A 227 -4.60 28.84 -4.61
N PHE A 228 -4.38 28.47 -5.88
CA PHE A 228 -5.39 28.58 -6.93
C PHE A 228 -6.60 27.69 -6.70
N GLU A 229 -6.40 26.52 -6.09
CA GLU A 229 -7.46 25.58 -5.72
C GLU A 229 -8.19 25.95 -4.42
N GLY A 230 -7.61 26.84 -3.63
CA GLY A 230 -8.13 27.22 -2.33
C GLY A 230 -7.93 26.14 -1.26
N VAL A 231 -6.85 25.37 -1.36
CA VAL A 231 -6.42 24.41 -0.33
C VAL A 231 -6.17 25.17 0.98
N THR A 232 -6.67 24.64 2.08
CA THR A 232 -6.47 25.22 3.41
C THR A 232 -5.32 24.57 4.17
N HIS A 233 -5.24 23.24 4.12
CA HIS A 233 -4.23 22.43 4.77
C HIS A 233 -3.50 21.58 3.75
N SER A 234 -2.26 21.96 3.49
CA SER A 234 -1.34 21.31 2.55
C SER A 234 -0.52 20.28 3.31
N ILE A 235 -1.03 19.04 3.40
CA ILE A 235 -0.41 17.98 4.21
C ILE A 235 0.57 17.19 3.33
N CYS A 236 1.78 16.93 3.85
CA CYS A 236 2.85 16.23 3.12
C CYS A 236 3.80 15.48 4.08
N THR A 237 4.85 14.87 3.54
CA THR A 237 5.82 14.13 4.36
C THR A 237 6.97 15.02 4.85
N LEU A 238 7.68 14.57 5.92
CA LEU A 238 8.78 15.31 6.58
C LEU A 238 9.92 15.74 5.64
N GLU A 239 10.06 15.11 4.49
CA GLU A 239 11.07 15.51 3.49
C GLU A 239 10.85 16.93 2.96
N PHE A 240 9.63 17.46 3.08
CA PHE A 240 9.27 18.81 2.64
C PHE A 240 9.43 19.88 3.73
N VAL A 241 9.85 19.53 4.94
CA VAL A 241 10.13 20.53 6.00
C VAL A 241 11.12 21.61 5.53
N PRO A 242 12.24 21.29 4.86
CA PRO A 242 13.14 22.32 4.32
C PRO A 242 12.54 23.15 3.19
N HIS A 243 11.52 22.66 2.49
CA HIS A 243 10.86 23.34 1.40
C HIS A 243 9.79 24.35 1.86
N ARG A 244 9.21 24.15 3.08
CA ARG A 244 8.14 25.01 3.61
C ARG A 244 8.45 26.52 3.61
N PRO A 245 9.66 27.00 4.00
CA PRO A 245 9.96 28.42 3.91
C PRO A 245 9.88 28.99 2.49
N LEU A 246 10.22 28.17 1.50
CA LEU A 246 10.11 28.56 0.07
C LEU A 246 8.64 28.57 -0.38
N TYR A 247 7.88 27.56 0.00
CA TYR A 247 6.44 27.48 -0.19
C TYR A 247 5.72 28.73 0.34
N ASP A 248 5.95 29.06 1.60
CA ASP A 248 5.37 30.23 2.25
C ASP A 248 5.76 31.52 1.53
N LYS A 249 7.02 31.66 1.12
CA LYS A 249 7.52 32.84 0.40
C LYS A 249 6.83 33.06 -0.95
N PHE A 250 6.64 31.99 -1.73
CA PHE A 250 5.94 32.11 -3.01
C PHE A 250 4.45 32.39 -2.83
N VAL A 251 3.80 31.83 -1.83
CA VAL A 251 2.40 32.16 -1.50
C VAL A 251 2.28 33.64 -1.10
N ASP A 252 3.24 34.19 -0.31
CA ASP A 252 3.26 35.62 0.03
C ASP A 252 3.40 36.49 -1.21
N TYR A 253 4.29 36.15 -2.13
CA TYR A 253 4.43 36.89 -3.39
C TYR A 253 3.17 36.81 -4.26
N LEU A 254 2.49 35.68 -4.29
CA LEU A 254 1.26 35.52 -5.04
C LEU A 254 0.12 36.39 -4.45
N LYS A 255 0.02 36.43 -3.12
CA LYS A 255 -0.92 37.32 -2.42
C LYS A 255 -0.59 38.80 -2.65
N GLU A 256 0.69 39.17 -2.77
CA GLU A 256 1.10 40.53 -3.16
C GLU A 256 0.65 40.84 -4.58
N MET A 257 0.82 39.91 -5.51
CA MET A 257 0.37 40.06 -6.91
C MET A 257 -1.14 40.26 -7.00
N ASP A 258 -1.92 39.51 -6.22
CA ASP A 258 -3.39 39.57 -6.20
C ASP A 258 -3.94 40.75 -5.37
N GLY A 259 -3.07 41.51 -4.70
CA GLY A 259 -3.50 42.62 -3.84
C GLY A 259 -4.18 42.19 -2.54
N THR A 260 -3.95 40.97 -2.07
CA THR A 260 -4.55 40.37 -0.85
C THR A 260 -3.52 40.16 0.27
N ALA A 261 -2.34 40.78 0.16
CA ALA A 261 -1.24 40.60 1.10
C ALA A 261 -1.61 40.93 2.56
N ASP A 262 -2.47 41.93 2.78
CA ASP A 262 -2.87 42.34 4.11
C ASP A 262 -3.83 41.37 4.80
N ASN A 263 -4.45 40.43 4.05
CA ASN A 263 -5.36 39.43 4.59
C ASN A 263 -4.64 38.08 4.74
N LEU A 264 -3.76 37.97 5.72
CA LEU A 264 -2.91 36.80 5.95
C LEU A 264 -3.69 35.54 6.35
N ASN A 265 -4.92 35.68 6.87
CA ASN A 265 -5.70 34.54 7.36
C ASN A 265 -6.72 34.00 6.35
N ASP A 266 -6.89 34.67 5.22
CA ASP A 266 -7.82 34.28 4.18
C ASP A 266 -7.10 33.73 2.95
N ASN A 267 -7.60 32.59 2.45
CA ASN A 267 -7.05 31.89 1.31
C ASN A 267 -5.52 31.70 1.36
N ARG A 268 -5.00 31.32 2.53
CA ARG A 268 -3.60 30.99 2.74
C ARG A 268 -3.43 29.53 3.11
N PRO A 269 -2.94 28.69 2.19
CA PRO A 269 -2.68 27.28 2.51
C PRO A 269 -1.58 27.17 3.57
N ARG A 270 -1.77 26.26 4.53
CA ARG A 270 -0.80 25.94 5.59
C ARG A 270 -0.16 24.59 5.30
N GLN A 271 1.15 24.56 5.06
CA GLN A 271 1.87 23.31 4.89
C GLN A 271 2.14 22.64 6.24
N ILE A 272 1.82 21.35 6.35
CA ILE A 272 1.97 20.52 7.56
C ILE A 272 2.64 19.22 7.16
N GLU A 273 3.72 18.83 7.87
CA GLU A 273 4.49 17.66 7.53
C GLU A 273 4.39 16.56 8.61
N PHE A 274 4.25 15.31 8.14
CA PHE A 274 4.23 14.11 8.98
C PHE A 274 5.25 13.07 8.51
N ASN A 275 5.54 12.07 9.36
CA ASN A 275 6.53 11.03 9.08
C ASN A 275 6.12 10.10 7.95
N ARG A 276 7.10 9.72 7.12
CA ARG A 276 6.91 8.69 6.09
C ARG A 276 6.60 7.33 6.71
N LEU A 277 5.93 6.48 5.94
CA LEU A 277 5.81 5.06 6.27
C LEU A 277 7.03 4.32 5.69
N ASN A 278 7.81 3.71 6.57
CA ASN A 278 8.85 2.75 6.21
C ASN A 278 8.48 1.40 6.84
N LEU A 279 8.66 0.31 6.08
CA LEU A 279 8.40 -1.06 6.51
C LEU A 279 9.69 -1.87 6.48
N THR A 280 9.81 -2.79 7.44
CA THR A 280 10.87 -3.80 7.42
C THR A 280 10.78 -4.68 6.18
N TYR A 281 11.93 -5.17 5.70
CA TYR A 281 12.05 -6.07 4.53
C TYR A 281 11.48 -5.49 3.23
N THR A 282 11.44 -4.15 3.10
CA THR A 282 10.74 -3.47 2.01
C THR A 282 11.53 -2.26 1.52
N VAL A 283 11.51 -1.99 0.22
CA VAL A 283 11.97 -0.74 -0.38
C VAL A 283 10.80 0.06 -0.91
N MET A 284 10.82 1.39 -0.72
CA MET A 284 9.76 2.30 -1.19
C MET A 284 10.26 3.34 -2.20
N SER A 285 11.54 3.28 -2.56
CA SER A 285 12.11 4.15 -3.57
C SER A 285 11.52 3.83 -4.95
N LYS A 286 10.85 4.78 -5.60
CA LYS A 286 10.31 4.63 -6.96
C LYS A 286 11.35 4.07 -7.93
N ARG A 287 12.59 4.61 -7.91
CA ARG A 287 13.67 4.13 -8.77
C ARG A 287 13.98 2.65 -8.54
N LYS A 288 14.05 2.19 -7.29
CA LYS A 288 14.31 0.78 -6.97
C LYS A 288 13.13 -0.10 -7.40
N LEU A 289 11.89 0.37 -7.23
CA LEU A 289 10.69 -0.36 -7.67
C LEU A 289 10.64 -0.50 -9.20
N HIS A 290 10.96 0.56 -9.96
CA HIS A 290 11.13 0.47 -11.41
C HIS A 290 12.18 -0.58 -11.80
N THR A 291 13.36 -0.55 -11.16
CA THR A 291 14.43 -1.53 -11.43
C THR A 291 13.94 -2.97 -11.19
N LEU A 292 13.16 -3.24 -10.12
CA LEU A 292 12.61 -4.58 -9.87
C LEU A 292 11.72 -5.07 -11.02
N VAL A 293 10.91 -4.19 -11.59
CA VAL A 293 10.01 -4.50 -12.71
C VAL A 293 10.76 -4.59 -14.04
N ASP A 294 11.60 -3.61 -14.34
CA ASP A 294 12.31 -3.51 -15.63
C ASP A 294 13.34 -4.63 -15.81
N GLU A 295 14.00 -5.06 -14.74
CA GLU A 295 14.95 -6.17 -14.74
C GLU A 295 14.27 -7.54 -14.52
N HIS A 296 12.93 -7.60 -14.50
CA HIS A 296 12.15 -8.83 -14.30
C HIS A 296 12.49 -9.61 -13.01
N LEU A 297 12.87 -8.91 -11.95
CA LEU A 297 13.11 -9.48 -10.62
C LEU A 297 11.80 -9.81 -9.89
N VAL A 298 10.72 -9.21 -10.34
CA VAL A 298 9.32 -9.47 -9.98
C VAL A 298 8.46 -9.56 -11.24
N ASN A 299 7.23 -10.07 -11.12
CA ASN A 299 6.34 -10.34 -12.26
C ASN A 299 5.54 -9.09 -12.75
N GLY A 300 5.92 -7.90 -12.32
CA GLY A 300 5.28 -6.65 -12.69
C GLY A 300 4.90 -5.79 -11.49
N TRP A 301 4.22 -4.68 -11.73
CA TRP A 301 3.81 -3.74 -10.68
C TRP A 301 2.80 -4.32 -9.68
N ASP A 302 1.98 -5.26 -10.13
CA ASP A 302 0.98 -5.96 -9.32
C ASP A 302 1.48 -7.28 -8.72
N ASP A 303 2.79 -7.54 -8.77
CA ASP A 303 3.37 -8.72 -8.10
C ASP A 303 3.04 -8.68 -6.60
N PRO A 304 2.46 -9.77 -6.04
CA PRO A 304 2.07 -9.82 -4.62
C PRO A 304 3.21 -9.63 -3.60
N ARG A 305 4.47 -9.63 -4.04
CA ARG A 305 5.64 -9.33 -3.21
C ARG A 305 5.98 -7.84 -3.15
N MET A 306 5.43 -7.06 -4.08
CA MET A 306 5.67 -5.62 -4.17
C MET A 306 4.88 -4.84 -3.11
N PRO A 307 5.43 -3.72 -2.60
CA PRO A 307 4.72 -2.85 -1.66
C PRO A 307 3.71 -1.93 -2.35
N THR A 308 3.48 -2.08 -3.64
CA THR A 308 2.48 -1.34 -4.41
C THR A 308 1.07 -1.70 -3.95
N LEU A 309 0.14 -0.75 -4.00
CA LEU A 309 -1.25 -0.99 -3.61
C LEU A 309 -1.91 -2.06 -4.49
N CYS A 310 -1.65 -2.04 -5.80
CA CYS A 310 -2.12 -3.09 -6.71
C CYS A 310 -1.52 -4.46 -6.40
N GLY A 311 -0.24 -4.55 -6.01
CA GLY A 311 0.40 -5.80 -5.59
C GLY A 311 -0.18 -6.33 -4.28
N MET A 312 -0.37 -5.45 -3.29
CA MET A 312 -1.02 -5.81 -2.01
C MET A 312 -2.47 -6.26 -2.22
N ARG A 313 -3.24 -5.57 -3.07
CA ARG A 313 -4.59 -5.96 -3.46
C ARG A 313 -4.60 -7.34 -4.09
N ARG A 314 -3.71 -7.63 -5.04
CA ARG A 314 -3.57 -8.95 -5.69
C ARG A 314 -3.12 -10.04 -4.70
N ARG A 315 -2.34 -9.69 -3.68
CA ARG A 315 -1.99 -10.62 -2.60
C ARG A 315 -3.18 -10.95 -1.70
N GLY A 316 -4.22 -10.12 -1.68
CA GLY A 316 -5.40 -10.29 -0.86
C GLY A 316 -5.44 -9.43 0.40
N TYR A 317 -4.64 -8.35 0.47
CA TYR A 317 -4.83 -7.35 1.52
C TYR A 317 -6.10 -6.56 1.24
N SER A 318 -6.91 -6.36 2.26
CA SER A 318 -8.13 -5.55 2.15
C SER A 318 -7.84 -4.08 2.39
N PRO A 319 -8.61 -3.16 1.81
CA PRO A 319 -8.44 -1.74 2.06
C PRO A 319 -8.64 -1.38 3.54
N GLU A 320 -9.56 -2.03 4.23
CA GLU A 320 -9.80 -1.85 5.66
C GLU A 320 -8.58 -2.25 6.50
N SER A 321 -7.93 -3.37 6.16
CA SER A 321 -6.74 -3.81 6.88
C SER A 321 -5.57 -2.84 6.75
N ILE A 322 -5.41 -2.21 5.57
CA ILE A 322 -4.40 -1.18 5.36
C ILE A 322 -4.71 0.07 6.19
N ARG A 323 -5.98 0.53 6.20
CA ARG A 323 -6.39 1.67 7.02
C ARG A 323 -6.22 1.39 8.52
N MET A 324 -6.63 0.21 8.99
CA MET A 324 -6.42 -0.23 10.38
C MET A 324 -4.93 -0.19 10.78
N PHE A 325 -4.06 -0.68 9.91
CA PHE A 325 -2.62 -0.63 10.15
C PHE A 325 -2.12 0.82 10.24
N ILE A 326 -2.50 1.69 9.30
CA ILE A 326 -2.11 3.10 9.29
C ILE A 326 -2.59 3.81 10.57
N ASP A 327 -3.83 3.56 10.98
CA ASP A 327 -4.38 4.09 12.24
C ASP A 327 -3.59 3.61 13.46
N SER A 328 -3.15 2.35 13.46
CA SER A 328 -2.41 1.76 14.58
C SER A 328 -1.01 2.34 14.78
N ILE A 329 -0.31 2.68 13.69
CA ILE A 329 1.03 3.29 13.74
C ILE A 329 0.97 4.80 13.93
N GLY A 330 -0.16 5.44 13.59
CA GLY A 330 -0.41 6.87 13.75
C GLY A 330 0.51 7.78 12.94
N TYR A 331 0.45 9.07 13.26
CA TYR A 331 1.20 10.14 12.60
C TYR A 331 2.07 10.86 13.62
N THR A 332 3.35 11.03 13.29
CA THR A 332 4.35 11.65 14.17
C THR A 332 5.25 12.61 13.39
N LYS A 333 6.09 13.37 14.11
CA LYS A 333 7.12 14.25 13.54
C LYS A 333 8.50 13.59 13.45
N PHE A 334 8.57 12.27 13.60
CA PHE A 334 9.81 11.51 13.57
C PHE A 334 9.64 10.28 12.68
N ASP A 335 10.61 10.01 11.82
CA ASP A 335 10.62 8.81 11.00
C ASP A 335 10.78 7.56 11.87
N ALA A 336 10.06 6.50 11.50
CA ALA A 336 10.12 5.20 12.15
C ALA A 336 10.14 4.08 11.10
N LEU A 337 10.84 3.00 11.42
CA LEU A 337 10.77 1.74 10.67
C LEU A 337 9.73 0.85 11.36
N ASN A 338 8.60 0.60 10.69
CA ASN A 338 7.51 -0.21 11.22
C ASN A 338 7.72 -1.68 10.85
N ASP A 339 7.44 -2.59 11.78
CA ASP A 339 7.52 -4.02 11.50
C ASP A 339 6.36 -4.45 10.57
N MET A 340 6.69 -5.14 9.47
CA MET A 340 5.71 -5.74 8.55
C MET A 340 4.71 -6.66 9.29
N ALA A 341 5.12 -7.27 10.40
CA ALA A 341 4.23 -8.10 11.21
C ALA A 341 3.01 -7.35 11.77
N LEU A 342 3.12 -6.03 12.00
CA LEU A 342 1.99 -5.18 12.42
C LEU A 342 0.95 -5.05 11.31
N LEU A 343 1.39 -4.82 10.07
CA LEU A 343 0.50 -4.81 8.90
C LEU A 343 -0.18 -6.17 8.71
N GLU A 344 0.58 -7.27 8.80
CA GLU A 344 0.02 -8.62 8.69
C GLU A 344 -0.95 -8.94 9.84
N ALA A 345 -0.77 -8.38 11.03
CA ALA A 345 -1.71 -8.53 12.14
C ALA A 345 -3.05 -7.86 11.81
N SER A 346 -3.03 -6.64 11.26
CA SER A 346 -4.24 -5.95 10.81
C SER A 346 -4.96 -6.71 9.69
N VAL A 347 -4.21 -7.30 8.76
CA VAL A 347 -4.77 -8.15 7.70
C VAL A 347 -5.45 -9.39 8.28
N ARG A 348 -4.81 -10.08 9.23
CA ARG A 348 -5.42 -11.25 9.91
C ARG A 348 -6.70 -10.88 10.66
N GLU A 349 -6.71 -9.75 11.35
CA GLU A 349 -7.87 -9.29 12.10
C GLU A 349 -9.07 -9.01 11.19
N ASP A 350 -8.85 -8.31 10.07
CA ASP A 350 -9.91 -7.99 9.12
C ASP A 350 -10.41 -9.25 8.39
N LEU A 351 -9.50 -10.07 7.87
CA LEU A 351 -9.86 -11.27 7.13
C LEU A 351 -10.52 -12.33 8.03
N ASN A 352 -10.27 -12.34 9.33
CA ASN A 352 -10.99 -13.21 10.25
C ASN A 352 -12.51 -12.96 10.24
N LYS A 353 -12.90 -11.72 10.00
CA LYS A 353 -14.32 -11.31 9.93
C LYS A 353 -14.95 -11.53 8.54
N LYS A 354 -14.14 -11.57 7.47
CA LYS A 354 -14.62 -11.53 6.08
C LYS A 354 -14.41 -12.82 5.30
N ALA A 355 -13.33 -13.54 5.58
CA ALA A 355 -12.93 -14.67 4.75
C ALA A 355 -13.82 -15.90 4.96
N CYS A 356 -14.30 -16.49 3.87
CA CYS A 356 -15.03 -17.76 3.91
C CYS A 356 -14.08 -18.91 4.29
N ARG A 357 -14.48 -19.76 5.25
CA ARG A 357 -13.69 -20.92 5.69
C ARG A 357 -13.94 -22.09 4.76
N VAL A 358 -12.87 -22.59 4.16
CA VAL A 358 -12.91 -23.74 3.26
C VAL A 358 -11.82 -24.74 3.59
N SER A 359 -11.98 -25.98 3.15
CA SER A 359 -10.98 -27.03 3.27
C SER A 359 -10.07 -27.03 2.04
N ALA A 360 -8.78 -27.03 2.29
CA ALA A 360 -7.74 -27.18 1.27
C ALA A 360 -6.57 -27.98 1.84
N VAL A 361 -5.92 -28.81 1.06
CA VAL A 361 -4.76 -29.61 1.42
C VAL A 361 -3.62 -29.25 0.47
N LEU A 362 -2.56 -28.67 1.03
CA LEU A 362 -1.42 -28.16 0.26
C LEU A 362 -0.34 -29.22 0.05
N ASN A 363 -0.07 -30.03 1.07
CA ASN A 363 0.90 -31.14 0.99
C ASN A 363 0.17 -32.46 1.23
N PRO A 364 -0.48 -33.03 0.20
CA PRO A 364 -1.42 -34.13 0.36
C PRO A 364 -0.76 -35.48 0.68
N VAL A 365 -1.40 -36.23 1.54
CA VAL A 365 -1.25 -37.68 1.70
C VAL A 365 -2.63 -38.31 1.71
N LYS A 366 -2.76 -39.48 1.08
CA LYS A 366 -4.03 -40.19 0.98
C LYS A 366 -4.41 -40.81 2.33
N LEU A 367 -5.68 -40.62 2.73
CA LEU A 367 -6.32 -41.26 3.87
C LEU A 367 -7.48 -42.10 3.37
N VAL A 368 -7.46 -43.41 3.67
CA VAL A 368 -8.54 -44.35 3.32
C VAL A 368 -9.32 -44.72 4.57
N ILE A 369 -10.63 -44.50 4.54
CA ILE A 369 -11.56 -44.93 5.62
C ILE A 369 -12.02 -46.37 5.31
N THR A 370 -11.34 -47.35 5.89
CA THR A 370 -11.44 -48.75 5.47
C THR A 370 -12.81 -49.38 5.70
N ASN A 371 -13.54 -48.95 6.70
CA ASN A 371 -14.91 -49.40 6.98
C ASN A 371 -16.01 -48.52 6.41
N TYR A 372 -15.68 -47.51 5.55
CA TYR A 372 -16.67 -46.73 4.82
C TYR A 372 -17.05 -47.45 3.52
N PRO A 373 -18.35 -47.51 3.13
CA PRO A 373 -18.77 -48.26 1.95
C PRO A 373 -18.17 -47.72 0.64
N ASP A 374 -17.79 -48.63 -0.25
CA ASP A 374 -17.27 -48.27 -1.56
C ASP A 374 -18.31 -47.56 -2.42
N GLY A 375 -17.88 -46.49 -3.10
CA GLY A 375 -18.72 -45.72 -4.03
C GLY A 375 -19.84 -44.90 -3.37
N GLN A 376 -19.86 -44.86 -2.05
CA GLN A 376 -20.79 -43.97 -1.32
C GLN A 376 -20.11 -42.63 -1.01
N SER A 377 -20.94 -41.60 -1.01
CA SER A 377 -20.55 -40.26 -0.51
C SER A 377 -21.74 -39.66 0.24
N GLU A 378 -21.46 -38.73 1.14
CA GLU A 378 -22.48 -38.00 1.88
C GLU A 378 -22.10 -36.54 2.07
N GLU A 379 -23.11 -35.71 2.14
CA GLU A 379 -22.97 -34.27 2.35
C GLU A 379 -22.80 -33.94 3.83
N MET A 380 -21.87 -33.06 4.12
CA MET A 380 -21.64 -32.47 5.43
C MET A 380 -21.81 -30.96 5.34
N GLU A 381 -22.38 -30.37 6.38
CA GLU A 381 -22.50 -28.92 6.47
C GLU A 381 -21.22 -28.31 7.04
N ALA A 382 -20.71 -27.27 6.39
CA ALA A 382 -19.58 -26.47 6.81
C ALA A 382 -19.95 -24.99 6.92
N ILE A 383 -19.73 -24.38 8.08
CA ILE A 383 -20.02 -22.97 8.35
C ILE A 383 -19.03 -22.09 7.57
N ASN A 384 -19.56 -21.13 6.79
CA ASN A 384 -18.75 -20.20 5.99
C ASN A 384 -17.90 -19.29 6.86
N ASN A 385 -18.47 -18.73 7.92
CA ASN A 385 -17.75 -17.86 8.84
C ASN A 385 -18.36 -17.92 10.25
N PRO A 386 -17.65 -18.50 11.23
CA PRO A 386 -18.16 -18.57 12.61
C PRO A 386 -18.26 -17.21 13.31
N GLU A 387 -17.60 -16.16 12.78
CA GLU A 387 -17.68 -14.80 13.32
C GLU A 387 -18.88 -14.01 12.73
N ASN A 388 -19.53 -14.56 11.69
CA ASN A 388 -20.67 -13.92 11.05
C ASN A 388 -21.72 -14.97 10.59
N GLU A 389 -22.76 -15.16 11.37
CA GLU A 389 -23.84 -16.13 11.07
C GLU A 389 -24.57 -15.81 9.76
N ALA A 390 -24.58 -14.54 9.32
CA ALA A 390 -25.22 -14.14 8.07
C ALA A 390 -24.55 -14.71 6.81
N ASP A 391 -23.28 -15.14 6.91
CA ASP A 391 -22.56 -15.77 5.81
C ASP A 391 -23.06 -17.19 5.52
N GLY A 392 -23.83 -17.80 6.44
CA GLY A 392 -24.44 -19.11 6.27
C GLY A 392 -23.44 -20.26 6.25
N SER A 393 -23.77 -21.29 5.50
CA SER A 393 -23.00 -22.52 5.36
C SER A 393 -22.94 -23.00 3.90
N HIS A 394 -22.05 -23.93 3.64
CA HIS A 394 -21.95 -24.64 2.36
C HIS A 394 -21.81 -26.15 2.60
N THR A 395 -21.94 -26.93 1.55
CA THR A 395 -21.82 -28.38 1.57
C THR A 395 -20.40 -28.81 1.22
N ILE A 396 -19.85 -29.72 2.01
CA ILE A 396 -18.61 -30.45 1.72
C ILE A 396 -18.92 -31.95 1.62
N THR A 397 -18.40 -32.63 0.61
CA THR A 397 -18.70 -34.05 0.35
C THR A 397 -17.68 -34.95 1.05
N PHE A 398 -18.15 -35.91 1.86
CA PHE A 398 -17.33 -36.95 2.49
C PHE A 398 -17.41 -38.24 1.69
N SER A 399 -16.27 -38.91 1.50
CA SER A 399 -16.16 -40.18 0.80
C SER A 399 -15.16 -41.12 1.50
N LYS A 400 -14.99 -42.33 0.98
CA LYS A 400 -14.02 -43.31 1.50
C LYS A 400 -12.58 -42.83 1.39
N ASN A 401 -12.24 -42.18 0.26
CA ASN A 401 -10.90 -41.71 -0.03
C ASN A 401 -10.80 -40.21 0.25
N LEU A 402 -9.82 -39.81 1.06
CA LEU A 402 -9.63 -38.43 1.47
C LEU A 402 -8.17 -38.00 1.24
N TRP A 403 -7.94 -36.69 1.10
CA TRP A 403 -6.64 -36.07 1.24
C TRP A 403 -6.56 -35.35 2.58
N ILE A 404 -5.44 -35.50 3.28
CA ILE A 404 -5.09 -34.72 4.49
C ILE A 404 -3.67 -34.16 4.33
N GLU A 405 -3.31 -33.19 5.16
CA GLU A 405 -1.94 -32.70 5.21
C GLU A 405 -0.97 -33.82 5.65
N ARG A 406 0.13 -33.96 4.93
CA ARG A 406 1.18 -34.95 5.28
C ARG A 406 1.71 -34.72 6.70
N ASP A 407 1.85 -33.45 7.12
CA ASP A 407 2.31 -33.09 8.46
C ASP A 407 1.30 -33.41 9.57
N ASP A 408 0.06 -33.75 9.22
CA ASP A 408 -0.95 -34.19 10.18
C ASP A 408 -0.82 -35.69 10.53
N PHE A 409 0.09 -36.42 9.91
CA PHE A 409 0.37 -37.80 10.22
C PHE A 409 1.82 -38.02 10.67
N MET A 410 2.03 -38.86 11.67
CA MET A 410 3.32 -39.33 12.13
C MET A 410 3.17 -40.76 12.69
N GLU A 411 3.94 -41.69 12.14
CA GLU A 411 3.87 -43.11 12.58
C GLU A 411 4.38 -43.26 14.04
N ASP A 412 5.61 -42.79 14.30
CA ASP A 412 6.23 -42.76 15.61
C ASP A 412 6.17 -41.37 16.20
N ALA A 413 5.03 -41.04 16.82
CA ALA A 413 4.75 -39.69 17.29
C ALA A 413 5.12 -39.45 18.76
N PRO A 414 5.71 -38.29 19.12
CA PRO A 414 5.95 -37.93 20.51
C PRO A 414 4.63 -37.71 21.27
N LYS A 415 4.67 -37.83 22.61
CA LYS A 415 3.47 -37.73 23.50
C LYS A 415 2.62 -36.46 23.29
N LYS A 416 3.21 -35.36 22.82
CA LYS A 416 2.53 -34.09 22.60
C LYS A 416 2.05 -33.89 21.16
N PHE A 417 2.15 -34.89 20.30
CA PHE A 417 1.61 -34.84 18.93
C PHE A 417 0.10 -35.15 18.98
N PHE A 418 -0.71 -34.10 18.84
CA PHE A 418 -2.17 -34.21 18.90
C PHE A 418 -2.79 -34.24 17.49
N ARG A 419 -2.20 -35.05 16.59
CA ARG A 419 -2.66 -35.30 15.24
C ARG A 419 -2.75 -36.81 14.99
N MET A 420 -2.85 -37.25 13.77
CA MET A 420 -3.06 -38.67 13.44
C MET A 420 -1.79 -39.49 13.65
N THR A 421 -1.92 -40.61 14.36
CA THR A 421 -0.89 -41.62 14.54
C THR A 421 -1.55 -42.98 14.77
N PRO A 422 -0.93 -44.13 14.42
CA PRO A 422 -1.52 -45.44 14.59
C PRO A 422 -2.06 -45.68 16.03
N GLY A 423 -3.29 -46.19 16.09
CA GLY A 423 -3.98 -46.52 17.35
C GLY A 423 -4.68 -45.34 18.03
N LYS A 424 -4.53 -44.12 17.57
CA LYS A 424 -5.20 -42.93 18.15
C LYS A 424 -6.35 -42.42 17.31
N GLU A 425 -7.25 -41.72 17.99
CA GLU A 425 -8.40 -41.08 17.38
C GLU A 425 -8.16 -39.59 17.16
N VAL A 426 -8.69 -39.09 16.04
CA VAL A 426 -8.77 -37.68 15.68
C VAL A 426 -10.14 -37.39 15.11
N ARG A 427 -10.55 -36.13 15.17
CA ARG A 427 -11.77 -35.64 14.51
C ARG A 427 -11.41 -35.14 13.11
N LEU A 428 -12.10 -35.62 12.10
CA LEU A 428 -12.18 -34.99 10.80
C LEU A 428 -13.24 -33.88 10.91
N LYS A 429 -12.81 -32.62 10.67
CA LYS A 429 -13.65 -31.44 10.89
C LYS A 429 -14.95 -31.52 10.07
N ASN A 430 -16.07 -31.19 10.69
CA ASN A 430 -17.42 -31.28 10.11
C ASN A 430 -17.90 -32.70 9.76
N ALA A 431 -17.10 -33.75 9.99
CA ALA A 431 -17.42 -35.13 9.65
C ALA A 431 -17.41 -36.04 10.87
N TYR A 432 -16.51 -37.00 10.94
CA TYR A 432 -16.48 -38.07 11.92
C TYR A 432 -15.23 -38.04 12.80
N ILE A 433 -15.29 -38.78 13.91
CA ILE A 433 -14.10 -39.21 14.61
C ILE A 433 -13.60 -40.48 13.91
N VAL A 434 -12.30 -40.53 13.64
CA VAL A 434 -11.64 -41.66 13.00
C VAL A 434 -10.47 -42.15 13.83
N LYS A 435 -10.23 -43.46 13.84
CA LYS A 435 -9.10 -44.12 14.48
C LYS A 435 -8.11 -44.61 13.44
N CYS A 436 -6.88 -44.11 13.48
CA CYS A 436 -5.84 -44.60 12.58
C CYS A 436 -5.46 -46.05 12.88
N THR A 437 -5.46 -46.89 11.88
CA THR A 437 -5.12 -48.33 11.98
C THR A 437 -3.72 -48.63 11.46
N GLY A 438 -3.15 -47.79 10.59
CA GLY A 438 -1.80 -47.97 10.04
C GLY A 438 -1.52 -47.08 8.86
N CYS A 439 -0.41 -47.37 8.17
CA CYS A 439 -0.03 -46.71 6.91
C CYS A 439 0.70 -47.66 5.98
N THR A 440 0.70 -47.35 4.68
CA THR A 440 1.47 -47.99 3.64
C THR A 440 2.59 -47.04 3.19
N LYS A 441 3.77 -47.62 2.94
CA LYS A 441 4.96 -46.86 2.52
C LYS A 441 5.44 -47.32 1.13
N ASP A 442 6.12 -46.40 0.44
CA ASP A 442 6.86 -46.71 -0.79
C ASP A 442 8.20 -47.40 -0.48
N GLU A 443 8.95 -47.75 -1.55
CA GLU A 443 10.26 -48.39 -1.45
C GLU A 443 11.32 -47.55 -0.72
N ASN A 444 11.10 -46.22 -0.63
CA ASN A 444 11.98 -45.26 0.06
C ASN A 444 11.57 -45.01 1.53
N GLY A 445 10.50 -45.68 1.98
CA GLY A 445 9.98 -45.50 3.32
C GLY A 445 9.05 -44.31 3.51
N ASN A 446 8.66 -43.58 2.45
CA ASN A 446 7.72 -42.49 2.53
C ASN A 446 6.29 -43.02 2.63
N VAL A 447 5.49 -42.41 3.52
CA VAL A 447 4.08 -42.75 3.65
C VAL A 447 3.32 -42.29 2.42
N ILE A 448 2.67 -43.25 1.73
CA ILE A 448 1.87 -42.99 0.52
C ILE A 448 0.36 -43.08 0.79
N GLU A 449 -0.05 -43.85 1.81
CA GLU A 449 -1.44 -44.02 2.18
C GLU A 449 -1.55 -44.29 3.69
N ILE A 450 -2.56 -43.69 4.33
CA ILE A 450 -2.92 -43.90 5.72
C ILE A 450 -4.25 -44.62 5.76
N GLN A 451 -4.42 -45.61 6.67
CA GLN A 451 -5.66 -46.33 6.91
C GLN A 451 -6.27 -45.89 8.22
N ALA A 452 -7.59 -45.68 8.23
CA ALA A 452 -8.36 -45.40 9.44
C ALA A 452 -9.77 -45.99 9.36
N GLU A 453 -10.38 -46.18 10.49
CA GLU A 453 -11.77 -46.56 10.65
C GLU A 453 -12.56 -45.37 11.22
N TYR A 454 -13.75 -45.11 10.65
CA TYR A 454 -14.64 -44.06 11.19
C TYR A 454 -15.64 -44.66 12.20
N ASP A 455 -16.04 -43.84 13.14
CA ASP A 455 -17.10 -44.14 14.11
C ASP A 455 -18.44 -43.57 13.60
N PRO A 456 -19.37 -44.41 13.10
CA PRO A 456 -20.61 -43.94 12.49
C PRO A 456 -21.50 -43.06 13.37
N ILE A 457 -21.47 -43.27 14.70
CA ILE A 457 -22.28 -42.48 15.66
C ILE A 457 -21.68 -41.10 15.95
N SER A 458 -20.43 -40.84 15.53
CA SER A 458 -19.69 -39.61 15.81
C SER A 458 -19.88 -38.52 14.78
N LYS A 459 -20.83 -38.66 13.82
CA LYS A 459 -21.11 -37.65 12.82
C LYS A 459 -21.37 -36.29 13.46
N SER A 460 -20.74 -35.23 12.94
CA SER A 460 -20.96 -33.85 13.39
C SER A 460 -22.44 -33.51 13.40
N GLY A 461 -22.92 -32.89 14.48
CA GLY A 461 -24.34 -32.60 14.70
C GLY A 461 -25.12 -33.71 15.43
N LEU A 462 -24.56 -34.93 15.58
CA LEU A 462 -25.18 -36.01 16.38
C LEU A 462 -24.63 -36.04 17.80
N GLU A 463 -25.35 -36.68 18.73
CA GLU A 463 -24.97 -36.78 20.14
C GLU A 463 -23.57 -37.44 20.35
N GLY A 464 -23.24 -38.48 19.56
CA GLY A 464 -21.95 -39.14 19.57
C GLY A 464 -20.77 -38.28 19.17
N ALA A 465 -21.03 -37.14 18.49
CA ALA A 465 -20.00 -36.17 18.13
C ALA A 465 -19.41 -35.41 19.31
N ASN A 466 -20.09 -35.36 20.47
CA ASN A 466 -19.67 -34.60 21.64
C ASN A 466 -18.50 -35.25 22.42
N ARG A 467 -18.07 -36.44 22.01
CA ARG A 467 -16.91 -37.13 22.59
C ARG A 467 -15.63 -36.30 22.38
N LYS A 468 -14.89 -36.08 23.48
CA LYS A 468 -13.64 -35.30 23.43
C LYS A 468 -12.53 -36.09 22.75
N VAL A 469 -11.97 -35.53 21.66
CA VAL A 469 -10.74 -35.98 20.98
C VAL A 469 -9.76 -34.82 20.93
N LYS A 470 -8.47 -35.12 21.07
CA LYS A 470 -7.45 -34.08 21.20
C LYS A 470 -7.04 -33.42 19.86
N GLY A 471 -7.28 -34.07 18.72
CA GLY A 471 -6.89 -33.58 17.40
C GLY A 471 -8.10 -33.34 16.51
N THR A 472 -8.10 -32.24 15.76
CA THR A 472 -9.04 -31.97 14.67
C THR A 472 -8.27 -31.67 13.42
N LEU A 473 -8.52 -32.42 12.34
CA LEU A 473 -7.88 -32.30 11.05
C LEU A 473 -8.87 -31.76 10.02
N HIS A 474 -8.40 -30.94 9.10
CA HIS A 474 -9.12 -30.64 7.87
C HIS A 474 -8.78 -31.69 6.81
N TRP A 475 -9.64 -31.81 5.83
CA TRP A 475 -9.56 -32.83 4.80
C TRP A 475 -10.34 -32.39 3.58
N VAL A 476 -10.08 -33.00 2.43
CA VAL A 476 -10.91 -32.94 1.25
C VAL A 476 -11.16 -34.35 0.71
N SER A 477 -12.34 -34.59 0.11
CA SER A 477 -12.63 -35.87 -0.55
C SER A 477 -11.73 -36.01 -1.77
N ALA A 478 -11.08 -37.16 -1.93
CA ALA A 478 -10.27 -37.43 -3.11
C ALA A 478 -11.12 -37.63 -4.38
N ASP A 479 -12.38 -38.06 -4.19
CA ASP A 479 -13.33 -38.31 -5.26
C ASP A 479 -14.12 -37.03 -5.67
N HIS A 480 -14.15 -36.00 -4.78
CA HIS A 480 -14.91 -34.75 -4.91
C HIS A 480 -14.05 -33.54 -4.57
N CYS A 481 -12.85 -33.45 -5.11
CA CYS A 481 -11.97 -32.30 -4.94
C CYS A 481 -11.55 -31.72 -6.29
N VAL A 482 -11.09 -30.49 -6.25
CA VAL A 482 -10.52 -29.81 -7.42
C VAL A 482 -9.05 -29.58 -7.18
N LYS A 483 -8.22 -29.84 -8.21
CA LYS A 483 -6.81 -29.52 -8.16
C LYS A 483 -6.58 -28.03 -8.37
N ALA A 484 -5.76 -27.41 -7.55
CA ALA A 484 -5.51 -25.96 -7.58
C ALA A 484 -4.01 -25.65 -7.59
N GLU A 485 -3.67 -24.46 -8.10
CA GLU A 485 -2.37 -23.83 -7.91
C GLU A 485 -2.43 -22.94 -6.67
N VAL A 486 -1.45 -23.06 -5.80
CA VAL A 486 -1.31 -22.20 -4.61
C VAL A 486 0.03 -21.48 -4.67
N ARG A 487 0.00 -20.19 -4.52
CA ARG A 487 1.17 -19.30 -4.50
C ARG A 487 1.39 -18.80 -3.08
N GLU A 488 2.52 -19.15 -2.51
CA GLU A 488 2.93 -18.70 -1.18
C GLU A 488 4.04 -17.66 -1.33
N TYR A 489 3.88 -16.55 -0.60
CA TYR A 489 4.80 -15.41 -0.66
C TYR A 489 5.49 -15.20 0.67
N ASP A 490 6.81 -15.02 0.62
CA ASP A 490 7.64 -14.62 1.74
C ASP A 490 8.10 -13.16 1.56
N ARG A 491 8.92 -12.65 2.49
CA ARG A 491 9.55 -11.34 2.38
C ARG A 491 10.37 -11.24 1.09
N LEU A 492 10.21 -10.12 0.36
CA LEU A 492 10.97 -9.90 -0.87
C LEU A 492 12.47 -9.71 -0.61
N PHE A 493 12.83 -9.19 0.58
CA PHE A 493 14.22 -8.97 0.97
C PHE A 493 14.61 -9.82 2.17
N CYS A 494 15.89 -10.25 2.22
CA CYS A 494 16.44 -11.03 3.32
C CYS A 494 16.80 -10.19 4.55
N VAL A 495 16.97 -8.87 4.40
CA VAL A 495 17.43 -7.97 5.46
C VAL A 495 16.29 -7.07 5.97
N GLU A 496 16.34 -6.74 7.25
CA GLU A 496 15.28 -5.97 7.91
C GLU A 496 15.13 -4.55 7.35
N ASN A 497 16.23 -3.87 7.04
CA ASN A 497 16.23 -2.54 6.44
C ASN A 497 17.07 -2.47 5.16
N PRO A 498 16.51 -2.86 4.00
CA PRO A 498 17.24 -2.86 2.73
C PRO A 498 17.63 -1.45 2.26
N SER A 499 17.01 -0.41 2.82
CA SER A 499 17.31 0.98 2.45
C SER A 499 18.53 1.55 3.16
N ALA A 500 18.92 0.96 4.29
CA ALA A 500 20.09 1.35 5.09
C ALA A 500 21.30 0.43 4.87
N ASP A 501 21.21 -0.59 4.02
CA ASP A 501 22.30 -1.49 3.69
C ASP A 501 23.13 -0.89 2.53
N ASP A 502 24.45 -0.94 2.65
CA ASP A 502 25.39 -0.36 1.67
C ASP A 502 25.56 -1.22 0.40
N ARG A 503 25.12 -2.47 0.44
CA ARG A 503 25.15 -3.38 -0.74
C ARG A 503 24.14 -2.94 -1.79
N ASP A 504 24.33 -3.42 -3.02
CA ASP A 504 23.29 -3.28 -4.03
C ASP A 504 22.00 -4.01 -3.55
N PHE A 505 20.87 -3.30 -3.60
CA PHE A 505 19.60 -3.84 -3.08
C PHE A 505 19.16 -5.13 -3.79
N ARG A 506 19.67 -5.39 -5.02
CA ARG A 506 19.42 -6.62 -5.78
C ARG A 506 20.06 -7.85 -5.12
N GLU A 507 21.20 -7.67 -4.45
CA GLU A 507 21.89 -8.73 -3.68
C GLU A 507 21.13 -9.09 -2.39
N LEU A 508 20.22 -8.24 -1.96
CA LEU A 508 19.44 -8.42 -0.75
C LEU A 508 18.11 -9.14 -0.99
N LEU A 509 17.79 -9.45 -2.25
CA LEU A 509 16.55 -10.15 -2.61
C LEU A 509 16.53 -11.57 -2.03
N ASN A 510 15.35 -11.97 -1.57
CA ASN A 510 15.09 -13.33 -1.09
C ASN A 510 14.78 -14.25 -2.30
N PRO A 511 15.65 -15.18 -2.64
CA PRO A 511 15.46 -16.09 -3.79
C PRO A 511 14.26 -17.03 -3.57
N ASN A 512 13.81 -17.22 -2.32
CA ASN A 512 12.70 -18.07 -1.95
C ASN A 512 11.44 -17.26 -1.63
N SER A 513 11.34 -16.02 -2.13
CA SER A 513 10.20 -15.13 -1.84
C SER A 513 8.88 -15.56 -2.48
N LEU A 514 8.90 -16.48 -3.42
CA LEU A 514 7.74 -17.07 -4.09
C LEU A 514 7.91 -18.59 -4.19
N HIS A 515 6.92 -19.32 -3.68
CA HIS A 515 6.77 -20.76 -3.87
C HIS A 515 5.43 -21.02 -4.56
N VAL A 516 5.46 -21.80 -5.65
CA VAL A 516 4.26 -22.17 -6.42
C VAL A 516 4.08 -23.68 -6.31
N ASP A 517 2.95 -24.10 -5.73
CA ASP A 517 2.58 -25.50 -5.66
C ASP A 517 1.35 -25.78 -6.54
N ASN A 518 1.49 -26.75 -7.43
CA ASN A 518 0.45 -27.22 -8.34
C ASN A 518 -0.15 -28.55 -7.90
N ASN A 519 0.20 -29.08 -6.73
CA ASN A 519 -0.31 -30.35 -6.21
C ASN A 519 -1.22 -30.17 -4.99
N CYS A 520 -1.94 -29.06 -4.94
CA CYS A 520 -2.92 -28.77 -3.91
C CYS A 520 -4.30 -29.25 -4.30
N TYR A 521 -5.09 -29.69 -3.32
CA TYR A 521 -6.47 -30.11 -3.50
C TYR A 521 -7.39 -29.28 -2.62
N ILE A 522 -8.46 -28.77 -3.21
CA ILE A 522 -9.48 -27.93 -2.55
C ILE A 522 -10.86 -28.59 -2.65
N GLU A 523 -11.74 -28.31 -1.71
CA GLU A 523 -13.14 -28.67 -1.84
C GLU A 523 -13.82 -28.00 -3.03
N GLU A 524 -14.88 -28.59 -3.58
CA GLU A 524 -15.57 -28.09 -4.78
C GLU A 524 -16.10 -26.65 -4.57
N TYR A 525 -16.61 -26.32 -3.37
CA TYR A 525 -17.10 -24.99 -3.07
C TYR A 525 -16.00 -23.91 -3.18
N ALA A 526 -14.78 -24.22 -2.76
CA ALA A 526 -13.67 -23.28 -2.91
C ALA A 526 -13.34 -22.96 -4.38
N ALA A 527 -13.56 -23.92 -5.28
CA ALA A 527 -13.35 -23.73 -6.72
C ALA A 527 -14.39 -22.79 -7.38
N THR A 528 -15.53 -22.55 -6.72
CA THR A 528 -16.55 -21.60 -7.21
C THR A 528 -16.19 -20.13 -6.96
N LYS A 529 -15.14 -19.88 -6.20
CA LYS A 529 -14.74 -18.52 -5.80
C LYS A 529 -14.15 -17.74 -6.96
N LYS A 530 -14.60 -16.49 -7.08
CA LYS A 530 -14.17 -15.59 -8.15
C LYS A 530 -12.89 -14.85 -7.76
N PRO A 531 -12.10 -14.41 -8.75
CA PRO A 531 -10.95 -13.52 -8.48
C PRO A 531 -11.32 -12.37 -7.54
N GLY A 532 -10.49 -12.16 -6.51
CA GLY A 532 -10.69 -11.13 -5.50
C GLY A 532 -11.48 -11.57 -4.26
N GLU A 533 -12.08 -12.76 -4.24
CA GLU A 533 -12.77 -13.28 -3.04
C GLU A 533 -11.77 -13.84 -2.01
N TYR A 534 -12.03 -13.51 -0.74
CA TYR A 534 -11.19 -13.91 0.39
C TYR A 534 -11.61 -15.26 0.96
N LEU A 535 -10.61 -16.09 1.25
CA LEU A 535 -10.77 -17.42 1.81
C LEU A 535 -9.87 -17.61 3.02
N GLN A 536 -10.32 -18.41 3.98
CA GLN A 536 -9.44 -19.02 4.95
C GLN A 536 -9.32 -20.52 4.64
N PHE A 537 -8.16 -20.96 4.20
CA PHE A 537 -7.84 -22.39 4.19
C PHE A 537 -7.66 -22.81 5.63
N GLN A 538 -8.59 -23.65 6.11
CA GLN A 538 -8.73 -24.00 7.50
C GLN A 538 -7.41 -24.54 8.07
N ARG A 539 -6.97 -24.00 9.23
CA ARG A 539 -5.72 -24.32 9.91
C ARG A 539 -4.43 -23.88 9.20
N ILE A 540 -4.50 -23.31 7.99
CA ILE A 540 -3.34 -22.95 7.17
C ILE A 540 -3.12 -21.44 7.14
N GLY A 541 -4.09 -20.67 6.67
CA GLY A 541 -3.94 -19.24 6.49
C GLY A 541 -5.09 -18.59 5.73
N TYR A 542 -4.90 -17.31 5.41
CA TYR A 542 -5.81 -16.55 4.57
C TYR A 542 -5.27 -16.48 3.15
N PHE A 543 -6.17 -16.61 2.21
CA PHE A 543 -5.90 -16.67 0.77
C PHE A 543 -6.89 -15.80 0.01
N MET A 544 -6.52 -15.45 -1.21
CA MET A 544 -7.39 -14.80 -2.16
C MET A 544 -7.35 -15.53 -3.49
N ALA A 545 -8.50 -15.70 -4.15
CA ALA A 545 -8.54 -16.20 -5.51
C ALA A 545 -7.85 -15.19 -6.44
N ASP A 546 -6.78 -15.60 -7.12
CA ASP A 546 -5.96 -14.75 -7.98
C ASP A 546 -6.71 -14.33 -9.26
N LEU A 547 -6.27 -13.25 -9.88
CA LEU A 547 -6.78 -12.79 -11.17
C LEU A 547 -6.56 -13.81 -12.31
N ASP A 548 -5.55 -14.69 -12.17
CA ASP A 548 -5.27 -15.78 -13.11
C ASP A 548 -6.18 -17.00 -12.91
N SER A 549 -7.04 -17.00 -11.87
CA SER A 549 -7.93 -18.11 -11.56
C SER A 549 -9.00 -18.28 -12.61
N THR A 550 -9.23 -19.53 -13.03
CA THR A 550 -10.32 -19.95 -13.92
C THR A 550 -11.03 -21.16 -13.34
N GLU A 551 -12.22 -21.48 -13.82
CA GLU A 551 -12.94 -22.71 -13.40
C GLU A 551 -12.12 -23.99 -13.65
N ALA A 552 -11.36 -24.03 -14.74
CA ALA A 552 -10.52 -25.17 -15.10
C ALA A 552 -9.20 -25.22 -14.31
N LYS A 553 -8.73 -24.08 -13.80
CA LYS A 553 -7.49 -23.96 -13.06
C LYS A 553 -7.65 -22.90 -11.97
N PRO A 554 -8.19 -23.26 -10.81
CA PRO A 554 -8.22 -22.36 -9.66
C PRO A 554 -6.80 -22.00 -9.17
N VAL A 555 -6.57 -20.70 -8.93
CA VAL A 555 -5.29 -20.17 -8.44
C VAL A 555 -5.52 -19.34 -7.19
N PHE A 556 -4.76 -19.58 -6.14
CA PHE A 556 -4.90 -18.88 -4.86
C PHE A 556 -3.59 -18.28 -4.40
N ASN A 557 -3.63 -17.02 -4.02
CA ASN A 557 -2.53 -16.30 -3.40
C ASN A 557 -2.64 -16.38 -1.88
N LYS A 558 -1.59 -16.82 -1.22
CA LYS A 558 -1.51 -16.76 0.24
C LYS A 558 -1.32 -15.31 0.69
N THR A 559 -2.31 -14.80 1.39
CA THR A 559 -2.28 -13.43 1.94
C THR A 559 -1.40 -13.38 3.19
N VAL A 560 -1.79 -14.08 4.25
CA VAL A 560 -1.05 -14.21 5.52
C VAL A 560 -1.34 -15.55 6.19
N GLY A 561 -0.42 -16.02 7.03
CA GLY A 561 -0.65 -17.17 7.89
C GLY A 561 -1.59 -16.86 9.06
N LEU A 562 -2.15 -17.89 9.70
CA LEU A 562 -3.01 -17.72 10.89
C LEU A 562 -2.27 -17.14 12.11
N LYS A 563 -0.96 -17.32 12.17
CA LYS A 563 -0.09 -16.82 13.25
C LYS A 563 1.13 -16.18 12.64
N ASP A 564 1.73 -15.25 13.36
CA ASP A 564 3.02 -14.71 12.99
C ASP A 564 4.11 -15.80 13.07
N ALA A 565 4.55 -16.25 11.89
CA ALA A 565 5.62 -17.24 11.76
C ALA A 565 7.00 -16.61 11.94
N TRP A 566 7.18 -15.32 11.61
CA TRP A 566 8.45 -14.60 11.68
C TRP A 566 8.92 -14.37 13.11
N ALA A 567 8.00 -14.07 14.02
CA ALA A 567 8.33 -13.93 15.44
C ALA A 567 8.98 -15.20 16.04
N LYS A 568 8.73 -16.37 15.44
CA LYS A 568 9.34 -17.64 15.85
C LYS A 568 10.73 -17.86 15.23
N GLN A 569 10.96 -17.42 14.01
CA GLN A 569 12.27 -17.56 13.34
C GLN A 569 13.34 -16.66 13.95
N LYS A 570 12.96 -15.45 14.42
CA LYS A 570 13.88 -14.54 15.15
C LYS A 570 14.33 -15.09 16.52
N LYS A 571 13.69 -16.13 17.06
CA LYS A 571 14.01 -16.73 18.37
C LYS A 571 14.89 -17.98 18.28
N ASN A 572 15.18 -18.46 17.11
CA ASN A 572 16.10 -19.56 16.80
C ASN A 572 17.34 -19.00 16.06
#